data_c737fc332fbdaf585d6b0f82dcadef2f
#
_entry.id   c737fc332fbdaf585d6b0f82dcadef2f
#
_cell.length_a   1.000
_cell.length_b   1.000
_cell.length_c   1.000
_cell.angle_alpha   90.00
_cell.angle_beta   90.00
_cell.angle_gamma   90.00
#
_symmetry.space_group_name_H-M   'P 1'
#
loop_
_entity.id
_entity.type
_entity.pdbx_description
1 polymer ?
#
loop_
_entity_poly.entity_id
_entity_poly.type
_entity_poly.pdbx_seq_one_letter_code
_entity_poly.pdbx_strand_id
1 'polypeptide(L)'
;MIDTKRPPQNIRREIIGLPVDGTDLALHLWRPRGDVKGAVFYFHGLQSHAGWLWEVGPQFADNDIAFFVLDRRGSGISGGPRHELPDAQTVLGDYTVALEHVRTLIGDEVPLSLFGHCLGGSFMAALMHHPGFITRYDAAVFCSSWLGKLHATHSEEERQRLAADTSTELWDAGLRSADFTDEARHRHFIDNDDLAVRLLTRRSRATLLQLERMYTVPQRTLPSVPAAFVSGISDPIVDLDDAQRTFLRMTASDGALIQFATDKHYLFYTDVRARLVDWASAFTLLQGLDRNA
;
A
#
# COMPACT_ATOMS: atom_id res chain seq x y z
N MET A 1 15.36 4.40 -20.06
CA MET A 1 14.57 3.76 -21.13
C MET A 1 14.37 2.34 -20.71
N ILE A 2 13.13 1.88 -20.44
CA ILE A 2 12.83 0.50 -20.08
C ILE A 2 13.08 -0.35 -21.31
N ASP A 3 13.99 -1.34 -21.21
CA ASP A 3 14.30 -2.26 -22.32
C ASP A 3 13.16 -3.27 -22.49
N THR A 4 12.20 -2.96 -23.35
CA THR A 4 11.05 -3.82 -23.65
C THR A 4 11.38 -5.11 -24.39
N LYS A 5 12.67 -5.35 -24.72
CA LYS A 5 13.11 -6.54 -25.46
C LYS A 5 13.75 -7.61 -24.57
N ARG A 6 13.89 -7.36 -23.27
CA ARG A 6 14.44 -8.36 -22.34
C ARG A 6 13.42 -9.49 -22.16
N PRO A 7 13.82 -10.77 -22.32
CA PRO A 7 12.92 -11.88 -22.04
C PRO A 7 12.53 -11.88 -20.54
N PRO A 8 11.28 -12.24 -20.20
CA PRO A 8 10.81 -12.28 -18.81
C PRO A 8 11.75 -13.13 -17.96
N GLN A 9 12.16 -12.62 -16.82
CA GLN A 9 12.99 -13.36 -15.88
C GLN A 9 12.09 -14.33 -15.09
N ASN A 10 12.54 -15.56 -14.85
CA ASN A 10 11.86 -16.45 -13.92
C ASN A 10 12.16 -16.01 -12.47
N ILE A 11 11.47 -14.97 -12.03
CA ILE A 11 11.61 -14.38 -10.70
C ILE A 11 10.74 -15.16 -9.71
N ARG A 12 11.33 -15.65 -8.63
CA ARG A 12 10.61 -16.30 -7.53
C ARG A 12 10.39 -15.33 -6.37
N ARG A 13 9.27 -15.50 -5.69
CA ARG A 13 8.98 -14.82 -4.45
C ARG A 13 9.82 -15.43 -3.32
N GLU A 14 10.58 -14.59 -2.63
CA GLU A 14 11.22 -14.91 -1.37
C GLU A 14 10.33 -14.47 -0.21
N ILE A 15 10.40 -15.15 0.94
CA ILE A 15 9.65 -14.79 2.14
C ILE A 15 10.65 -14.71 3.29
N ILE A 16 10.67 -13.56 3.95
CA ILE A 16 11.55 -13.25 5.07
C ILE A 16 10.66 -13.14 6.32
N GLY A 17 10.94 -13.95 7.34
CA GLY A 17 10.29 -13.84 8.63
C GLY A 17 10.86 -12.66 9.42
N LEU A 18 10.00 -11.76 9.88
CA LEU A 18 10.36 -10.64 10.74
C LEU A 18 9.69 -10.83 12.11
N PRO A 19 10.43 -11.19 13.15
CA PRO A 19 9.89 -11.24 14.51
C PRO A 19 9.71 -9.81 15.04
N VAL A 20 8.46 -9.44 15.32
CA VAL A 20 8.10 -8.12 15.87
C VAL A 20 7.16 -8.33 17.06
N ASP A 21 7.59 -7.94 18.24
CA ASP A 21 6.81 -8.02 19.49
C ASP A 21 6.10 -9.37 19.70
N GLY A 22 6.86 -10.47 19.51
CA GLY A 22 6.37 -11.84 19.70
C GLY A 22 5.44 -12.34 18.57
N THR A 23 5.34 -11.63 17.47
CA THR A 23 4.60 -12.02 16.27
C THR A 23 5.54 -12.15 15.08
N ASP A 24 5.47 -13.25 14.35
CA ASP A 24 6.22 -13.43 13.12
C ASP A 24 5.44 -12.80 11.96
N LEU A 25 6.02 -11.76 11.36
CA LEU A 25 5.48 -11.11 10.17
C LEU A 25 6.19 -11.62 8.91
N ALA A 26 5.47 -11.72 7.80
CA ALA A 26 5.99 -12.18 6.53
C ALA A 26 6.27 -11.00 5.60
N LEU A 27 7.54 -10.71 5.36
CA LEU A 27 7.99 -9.78 4.34
C LEU A 27 8.29 -10.55 3.05
N HIS A 28 7.56 -10.23 2.00
CA HIS A 28 7.73 -10.85 0.68
C HIS A 28 8.62 -9.98 -0.20
N LEU A 29 9.48 -10.62 -0.98
CA LEU A 29 10.42 -9.98 -1.89
C LEU A 29 10.42 -10.67 -3.26
N TRP A 30 10.33 -9.87 -4.31
CA TRP A 30 10.72 -10.23 -5.67
C TRP A 30 11.94 -9.40 -6.05
N ARG A 31 13.08 -10.07 -6.20
CA ARG A 31 14.37 -9.43 -6.46
C ARG A 31 14.76 -9.61 -7.93
N PRO A 32 15.25 -8.56 -8.62
CA PRO A 32 15.90 -8.68 -9.91
C PRO A 32 17.06 -9.68 -9.85
N ARG A 33 17.34 -10.36 -10.96
CA ARG A 33 18.53 -11.23 -11.07
C ARG A 33 19.84 -10.47 -11.19
N GLY A 34 19.77 -9.24 -11.71
CA GLY A 34 20.89 -8.32 -11.80
C GLY A 34 20.93 -7.33 -10.63
N ASP A 35 21.59 -6.21 -10.87
CA ASP A 35 21.66 -5.13 -9.90
C ASP A 35 20.27 -4.54 -9.62
N VAL A 36 20.00 -4.28 -8.35
CA VAL A 36 18.80 -3.56 -7.91
C VAL A 36 19.02 -2.07 -8.17
N LYS A 37 18.28 -1.50 -9.13
CA LYS A 37 18.39 -0.08 -9.48
C LYS A 37 17.40 0.80 -8.75
N GLY A 38 16.34 0.21 -8.21
CA GLY A 38 15.34 0.87 -7.38
C GLY A 38 14.58 -0.14 -6.55
N ALA A 39 13.79 0.34 -5.61
CA ALA A 39 12.95 -0.51 -4.78
C ALA A 39 11.57 0.10 -4.58
N VAL A 40 10.56 -0.74 -4.46
CA VAL A 40 9.20 -0.37 -4.10
C VAL A 40 8.79 -1.18 -2.87
N PHE A 41 8.30 -0.49 -1.84
CA PHE A 41 7.64 -1.11 -0.69
C PHE A 41 6.14 -0.89 -0.81
N TYR A 42 5.39 -1.98 -0.91
CA TYR A 42 3.96 -1.95 -1.17
C TYR A 42 3.13 -2.20 0.10
N PHE A 43 2.21 -1.28 0.37
CA PHE A 43 1.22 -1.37 1.43
C PHE A 43 -0.09 -1.90 0.84
N HIS A 44 -0.48 -3.11 1.20
CA HIS A 44 -1.66 -3.75 0.63
C HIS A 44 -2.98 -3.27 1.26
N GLY A 45 -4.07 -3.40 0.51
CA GLY A 45 -5.43 -3.03 0.91
C GLY A 45 -6.01 -3.88 2.06
N LEU A 46 -7.29 -3.65 2.39
CA LEU A 46 -7.95 -4.36 3.49
C LEU A 46 -7.94 -5.87 3.29
N GLN A 47 -8.49 -6.32 2.17
CA GLN A 47 -8.75 -7.72 1.88
C GLN A 47 -7.53 -8.45 1.34
N SER A 48 -6.69 -7.74 0.58
CA SER A 48 -5.54 -8.31 -0.11
C SER A 48 -4.35 -8.59 0.82
N HIS A 49 -3.38 -9.33 0.29
CA HIS A 49 -2.10 -9.65 0.90
C HIS A 49 -1.06 -9.87 -0.20
N ALA A 50 0.20 -10.15 0.14
CA ALA A 50 1.28 -10.32 -0.84
C ALA A 50 0.99 -11.42 -1.89
N GLY A 51 0.18 -12.42 -1.54
CA GLY A 51 -0.23 -13.45 -2.47
C GLY A 51 -0.96 -12.93 -3.71
N TRP A 52 -1.64 -11.77 -3.64
CA TRP A 52 -2.31 -11.15 -4.79
C TRP A 52 -1.34 -10.59 -5.84
N LEU A 53 -0.07 -10.48 -5.52
CA LEU A 53 0.94 -9.79 -6.34
C LEU A 53 1.85 -10.74 -7.12
N TRP A 54 1.41 -12.00 -7.31
CA TRP A 54 2.21 -13.04 -7.99
C TRP A 54 2.60 -12.69 -9.43
N GLU A 55 1.82 -11.87 -10.12
CA GLU A 55 2.11 -11.38 -11.47
C GLU A 55 2.80 -10.01 -11.45
N VAL A 56 2.58 -9.23 -10.41
CA VAL A 56 3.07 -7.84 -10.28
C VAL A 56 4.53 -7.81 -9.82
N GLY A 57 4.86 -8.58 -8.78
CA GLY A 57 6.22 -8.62 -8.24
C GLY A 57 7.27 -9.00 -9.30
N PRO A 58 7.08 -10.06 -10.10
CA PRO A 58 7.97 -10.39 -11.21
C PRO A 58 8.13 -9.26 -12.24
N GLN A 59 7.05 -8.53 -12.56
CA GLN A 59 7.11 -7.42 -13.52
C GLN A 59 7.94 -6.24 -13.01
N PHE A 60 7.85 -5.90 -11.72
CA PHE A 60 8.74 -4.92 -11.11
C PHE A 60 10.21 -5.38 -11.17
N ALA A 61 10.47 -6.65 -10.84
CA ALA A 61 11.81 -7.21 -10.89
C ALA A 61 12.38 -7.27 -12.33
N ASP A 62 11.55 -7.49 -13.36
CA ASP A 62 11.95 -7.38 -14.76
C ASP A 62 12.37 -5.94 -15.14
N ASN A 63 11.90 -4.93 -14.42
CA ASN A 63 12.28 -3.52 -14.55
C ASN A 63 13.46 -3.11 -13.64
N ASP A 64 14.23 -4.07 -13.13
CA ASP A 64 15.35 -3.88 -12.20
C ASP A 64 14.94 -3.26 -10.83
N ILE A 65 13.65 -3.39 -10.45
CA ILE A 65 13.08 -2.92 -9.18
C ILE A 65 12.91 -4.09 -8.21
N ALA A 66 13.52 -4.00 -7.03
CA ALA A 66 13.20 -4.91 -5.92
C ALA A 66 11.81 -4.54 -5.35
N PHE A 67 10.89 -5.51 -5.33
CA PHE A 67 9.52 -5.28 -4.91
C PHE A 67 9.23 -5.98 -3.59
N PHE A 68 8.90 -5.21 -2.57
CA PHE A 68 8.68 -5.66 -1.19
C PHE A 68 7.22 -5.48 -0.78
N VAL A 69 6.69 -6.45 -0.05
CA VAL A 69 5.33 -6.41 0.52
C VAL A 69 5.33 -7.03 1.90
N LEU A 70 4.92 -6.29 2.90
CA LEU A 70 4.66 -6.85 4.22
C LEU A 70 3.21 -7.33 4.27
N ASP A 71 2.98 -8.62 4.53
CA ASP A 71 1.67 -9.05 5.01
C ASP A 71 1.44 -8.45 6.39
N ARG A 72 0.39 -7.62 6.54
CA ARG A 72 0.07 -7.02 7.84
C ARG A 72 -0.15 -8.10 8.90
N ARG A 73 0.10 -7.75 10.15
CA ARG A 73 -0.33 -8.55 11.30
C ARG A 73 -1.79 -8.99 11.14
N GLY A 74 -2.06 -10.30 11.25
CA GLY A 74 -3.38 -10.90 11.04
C GLY A 74 -3.85 -11.00 9.58
N SER A 75 -2.99 -10.72 8.59
CA SER A 75 -3.30 -10.79 7.16
C SER A 75 -2.32 -11.73 6.43
N GLY A 76 -2.73 -12.26 5.29
CA GLY A 76 -1.90 -13.15 4.48
C GLY A 76 -1.37 -14.32 5.31
N ILE A 77 -0.04 -14.50 5.30
CA ILE A 77 0.64 -15.55 6.09
C ILE A 77 1.37 -14.98 7.32
N SER A 78 1.22 -13.70 7.62
CA SER A 78 1.70 -13.11 8.88
C SER A 78 0.92 -13.63 10.08
N GLY A 79 1.60 -13.74 11.21
CA GLY A 79 0.99 -14.05 12.50
C GLY A 79 0.06 -12.94 13.00
N GLY A 80 -0.56 -13.21 14.15
CA GLY A 80 -1.50 -12.31 14.81
C GLY A 80 -2.96 -12.68 14.59
N PRO A 81 -3.88 -12.07 15.36
CA PRO A 81 -5.30 -12.35 15.27
C PRO A 81 -5.87 -11.96 13.90
N ARG A 82 -6.55 -12.91 13.24
CA ARG A 82 -7.27 -12.63 12.01
C ARG A 82 -8.50 -11.76 12.32
N HIS A 83 -8.95 -11.00 11.32
CA HIS A 83 -10.10 -10.11 11.43
C HIS A 83 -9.94 -8.95 12.44
N GLU A 84 -8.73 -8.70 12.91
CA GLU A 84 -8.46 -7.64 13.85
C GLU A 84 -7.29 -6.76 13.40
N LEU A 85 -7.43 -5.44 13.52
CA LEU A 85 -6.32 -4.52 13.48
C LEU A 85 -5.87 -4.24 14.92
N PRO A 86 -4.58 -4.34 15.22
CA PRO A 86 -4.05 -3.88 16.50
C PRO A 86 -4.21 -2.35 16.62
N ASP A 87 -3.77 -1.78 17.73
CA ASP A 87 -3.73 -0.33 17.85
C ASP A 87 -2.81 0.33 16.79
N ALA A 88 -2.99 1.63 16.58
CA ALA A 88 -2.30 2.34 15.52
C ALA A 88 -0.77 2.35 15.69
N GLN A 89 -0.27 2.36 16.93
CA GLN A 89 1.18 2.32 17.19
C GLN A 89 1.79 0.99 16.78
N THR A 90 1.11 -0.12 17.10
CA THR A 90 1.53 -1.46 16.68
C THR A 90 1.54 -1.58 15.15
N VAL A 91 0.48 -1.10 14.46
CA VAL A 91 0.44 -1.09 12.99
C VAL A 91 1.63 -0.33 12.39
N LEU A 92 1.90 0.87 12.90
CA LEU A 92 2.99 1.70 12.38
C LEU A 92 4.37 1.15 12.76
N GLY A 93 4.50 0.55 13.94
CA GLY A 93 5.71 -0.14 14.38
C GLY A 93 6.08 -1.32 13.48
N ASP A 94 5.10 -2.14 13.12
CA ASP A 94 5.29 -3.29 12.21
C ASP A 94 5.84 -2.82 10.84
N TYR A 95 5.27 -1.75 10.27
CA TYR A 95 5.76 -1.18 9.00
C TYR A 95 7.12 -0.50 9.14
N THR A 96 7.40 0.15 10.26
CA THR A 96 8.71 0.77 10.52
C THR A 96 9.81 -0.29 10.53
N VAL A 97 9.64 -1.36 11.31
CA VAL A 97 10.60 -2.48 11.37
C VAL A 97 10.81 -3.11 9.98
N ALA A 98 9.72 -3.32 9.22
CA ALA A 98 9.84 -3.88 7.87
C ALA A 98 10.61 -2.96 6.92
N LEU A 99 10.36 -1.65 6.95
CA LEU A 99 11.06 -0.67 6.11
C LEU A 99 12.53 -0.50 6.49
N GLU A 100 12.86 -0.53 7.78
CA GLU A 100 14.25 -0.54 8.27
C GLU A 100 14.99 -1.78 7.76
N HIS A 101 14.32 -2.95 7.81
CA HIS A 101 14.89 -4.18 7.26
C HIS A 101 15.08 -4.09 5.75
N VAL A 102 14.12 -3.53 5.01
CA VAL A 102 14.25 -3.28 3.56
C VAL A 102 15.46 -2.39 3.27
N ARG A 103 15.64 -1.30 4.03
CA ARG A 103 16.84 -0.45 3.88
C ARG A 103 18.14 -1.20 4.11
N THR A 104 18.19 -2.10 5.10
CA THR A 104 19.35 -2.97 5.31
C THR A 104 19.66 -3.85 4.09
N LEU A 105 18.63 -4.33 3.39
CA LEU A 105 18.77 -5.20 2.23
C LEU A 105 19.20 -4.48 0.94
N ILE A 106 18.75 -3.23 0.74
CA ILE A 106 19.00 -2.49 -0.50
C ILE A 106 20.10 -1.42 -0.35
N GLY A 107 20.42 -1.01 0.87
CA GLY A 107 21.33 0.11 1.14
C GLY A 107 20.69 1.48 0.93
N ASP A 108 21.42 2.55 1.28
CA ASP A 108 20.89 3.92 1.25
C ASP A 108 20.91 4.54 -0.16
N GLU A 109 21.74 4.03 -1.05
CA GLU A 109 21.93 4.57 -2.40
C GLU A 109 20.81 4.16 -3.37
N VAL A 110 20.11 3.04 -3.10
CA VAL A 110 19.01 2.58 -3.95
C VAL A 110 17.77 3.41 -3.65
N PRO A 111 17.16 4.08 -4.64
CA PRO A 111 15.92 4.84 -4.45
C PRO A 111 14.78 3.90 -4.04
N LEU A 112 14.05 4.28 -2.99
CA LEU A 112 12.91 3.55 -2.44
C LEU A 112 11.64 4.37 -2.60
N SER A 113 10.67 3.84 -3.33
CA SER A 113 9.33 4.36 -3.36
C SER A 113 8.41 3.61 -2.41
N LEU A 114 7.59 4.34 -1.68
CA LEU A 114 6.44 3.79 -0.95
C LEU A 114 5.24 3.73 -1.88
N PHE A 115 4.54 2.60 -1.92
CA PHE A 115 3.38 2.42 -2.80
C PHE A 115 2.20 1.89 -1.99
N GLY A 116 1.18 2.71 -1.74
CA GLY A 116 0.00 2.33 -0.98
C GLY A 116 -1.22 2.13 -1.88
N HIS A 117 -1.88 0.97 -1.80
CA HIS A 117 -3.12 0.70 -2.51
C HIS A 117 -4.30 0.61 -1.54
N CYS A 118 -5.44 1.20 -1.92
CA CYS A 118 -6.67 1.16 -1.13
C CYS A 118 -6.40 1.61 0.33
N LEU A 119 -6.78 0.80 1.31
CA LEU A 119 -6.50 1.05 2.73
C LEU A 119 -4.99 1.11 3.04
N GLY A 120 -4.15 0.43 2.25
CA GLY A 120 -2.69 0.52 2.37
C GLY A 120 -2.16 1.94 2.17
N GLY A 121 -2.82 2.75 1.34
CA GLY A 121 -2.50 4.18 1.21
C GLY A 121 -2.77 4.97 2.50
N SER A 122 -3.80 4.62 3.26
CA SER A 122 -4.09 5.23 4.56
C SER A 122 -3.02 4.87 5.61
N PHE A 123 -2.58 3.61 5.65
CA PHE A 123 -1.48 3.19 6.54
C PHE A 123 -0.17 3.89 6.17
N MET A 124 0.15 3.96 4.89
CA MET A 124 1.31 4.69 4.37
C MET A 124 1.26 6.17 4.74
N ALA A 125 0.12 6.84 4.52
CA ALA A 125 -0.06 8.25 4.89
C ALA A 125 0.13 8.48 6.39
N ALA A 126 -0.46 7.62 7.24
CA ALA A 126 -0.29 7.70 8.70
C ALA A 126 1.17 7.52 9.11
N LEU A 127 1.87 6.54 8.52
CA LEU A 127 3.29 6.30 8.79
C LEU A 127 4.16 7.49 8.41
N MET A 128 3.94 8.06 7.21
CA MET A 128 4.67 9.24 6.76
C MET A 128 4.49 10.47 7.68
N HIS A 129 3.35 10.56 8.38
CA HIS A 129 3.07 11.62 9.36
C HIS A 129 3.47 11.24 10.79
N HIS A 130 3.91 10.01 11.04
CA HIS A 130 4.29 9.58 12.38
C HIS A 130 5.64 10.17 12.78
N PRO A 131 5.76 10.87 13.93
CA PRO A 131 7.01 11.55 14.32
C PRO A 131 8.21 10.61 14.49
N GLY A 132 7.96 9.35 14.88
CA GLY A 132 8.99 8.32 15.04
C GLY A 132 9.43 7.65 13.74
N PHE A 133 8.78 7.92 12.60
CA PHE A 133 9.18 7.36 11.33
C PHE A 133 10.30 8.21 10.71
N ILE A 134 11.50 7.65 10.65
CA ILE A 134 12.71 8.31 10.17
C ILE A 134 13.35 7.56 8.98
N THR A 135 12.82 6.41 8.61
CA THR A 135 13.34 5.63 7.48
C THR A 135 13.23 6.42 6.19
N ARG A 136 14.35 6.55 5.49
CA ARG A 136 14.42 7.32 4.25
C ARG A 136 13.65 6.63 3.14
N TYR A 137 12.84 7.38 2.44
CA TYR A 137 12.19 7.04 1.18
C TYR A 137 12.29 8.22 0.21
N ASP A 138 12.11 7.99 -1.08
CA ASP A 138 12.44 8.96 -2.12
C ASP A 138 11.23 9.37 -2.96
N ALA A 139 10.15 8.59 -2.93
CA ALA A 139 8.88 8.93 -3.55
C ALA A 139 7.72 8.22 -2.86
N ALA A 140 6.50 8.69 -3.11
CA ALA A 140 5.27 8.08 -2.60
C ALA A 140 4.20 7.98 -3.69
N VAL A 141 3.60 6.79 -3.84
CA VAL A 141 2.51 6.52 -4.78
C VAL A 141 1.27 6.06 -4.01
N PHE A 142 0.18 6.78 -4.18
CA PHE A 142 -1.14 6.47 -3.63
C PHE A 142 -2.02 5.92 -4.75
N CYS A 143 -2.24 4.60 -4.80
CA CYS A 143 -3.01 3.97 -5.87
C CYS A 143 -4.42 3.63 -5.39
N SER A 144 -5.45 4.24 -5.99
CA SER A 144 -6.86 4.06 -5.59
C SER A 144 -7.00 4.05 -4.06
N SER A 145 -6.33 5.00 -3.42
CA SER A 145 -6.12 4.96 -1.98
C SER A 145 -7.31 5.49 -1.21
N TRP A 146 -7.70 4.75 -0.19
CA TRP A 146 -8.67 5.20 0.81
C TRP A 146 -8.00 6.27 1.70
N LEU A 147 -8.24 7.53 1.41
CA LEU A 147 -7.68 8.65 2.16
C LEU A 147 -8.78 9.49 2.82
N GLY A 148 -8.80 9.49 4.15
CA GLY A 148 -9.70 10.34 4.94
C GLY A 148 -11.18 9.98 4.84
N LYS A 149 -11.54 8.78 4.40
CA LYS A 149 -12.94 8.40 4.16
C LYS A 149 -13.79 8.47 5.41
N LEU A 150 -13.29 8.00 6.57
CA LEU A 150 -14.05 8.06 7.81
C LEU A 150 -14.26 9.51 8.28
N HIS A 151 -13.31 10.40 8.00
CA HIS A 151 -13.44 11.82 8.29
C HIS A 151 -14.40 12.53 7.32
N ALA A 152 -14.44 12.10 6.07
CA ALA A 152 -15.33 12.69 5.06
C ALA A 152 -16.79 12.24 5.22
N THR A 153 -17.02 10.98 5.62
CA THR A 153 -18.35 10.36 5.62
C THR A 153 -19.05 10.35 6.98
N HIS A 154 -18.34 10.63 8.09
CA HIS A 154 -18.89 10.59 9.44
C HIS A 154 -18.80 11.95 10.11
N SER A 155 -19.88 12.34 10.79
CA SER A 155 -19.89 13.51 11.68
C SER A 155 -18.93 13.32 12.87
N GLU A 156 -18.62 14.40 13.58
CA GLU A 156 -17.74 14.31 14.76
C GLU A 156 -18.34 13.37 15.83
N GLU A 157 -19.65 13.41 16.04
CA GLU A 157 -20.34 12.54 17.00
C GLU A 157 -20.23 11.05 16.60
N GLU A 158 -20.37 10.74 15.29
CA GLU A 158 -20.20 9.38 14.79
C GLU A 158 -18.74 8.91 14.92
N ARG A 159 -17.77 9.76 14.66
CA ARG A 159 -16.35 9.46 14.88
C ARG A 159 -16.04 9.18 16.34
N GLN A 160 -16.63 9.93 17.27
CA GLN A 160 -16.48 9.68 18.71
C GLN A 160 -17.07 8.32 19.10
N ARG A 161 -18.22 7.95 18.55
CA ARG A 161 -18.80 6.60 18.76
C ARG A 161 -17.93 5.50 18.18
N LEU A 162 -17.37 5.68 16.98
CA LEU A 162 -16.44 4.74 16.37
C LEU A 162 -15.15 4.59 17.20
N ALA A 163 -14.61 5.69 17.71
CA ALA A 163 -13.40 5.67 18.53
C ALA A 163 -13.62 4.95 19.88
N ALA A 164 -14.83 4.95 20.40
CA ALA A 164 -15.20 4.30 21.65
C ALA A 164 -15.71 2.85 21.47
N ASP A 165 -15.82 2.37 20.23
CA ASP A 165 -16.35 1.03 19.93
C ASP A 165 -15.32 -0.05 20.31
N THR A 166 -15.63 -0.84 21.33
CA THR A 166 -14.83 -1.98 21.84
C THR A 166 -15.36 -3.34 21.40
N SER A 167 -16.42 -3.35 20.54
CA SER A 167 -17.08 -4.58 20.13
C SER A 167 -16.16 -5.47 19.27
N THR A 168 -16.20 -6.77 19.57
CA THR A 168 -15.55 -7.83 18.80
C THR A 168 -16.46 -8.40 17.71
N GLU A 169 -17.70 -7.91 17.58
CA GLU A 169 -18.56 -8.28 16.45
C GLU A 169 -17.87 -7.95 15.13
N LEU A 170 -18.07 -8.82 14.15
CA LEU A 170 -17.47 -8.65 12.83
C LEU A 170 -18.25 -7.62 12.01
N TRP A 171 -17.51 -6.76 11.35
CA TRP A 171 -18.00 -5.79 10.39
C TRP A 171 -17.50 -6.15 9.00
N ASP A 172 -18.45 -6.17 8.04
CA ASP A 172 -18.16 -6.38 6.63
C ASP A 172 -18.02 -5.03 5.93
N ALA A 173 -16.90 -4.83 5.23
CA ALA A 173 -16.68 -3.64 4.41
C ALA A 173 -17.46 -3.67 3.10
N GLY A 174 -18.13 -4.78 2.76
CA GLY A 174 -18.95 -4.94 1.57
C GLY A 174 -18.17 -5.04 0.26
N LEU A 175 -16.89 -5.43 0.30
CA LEU A 175 -16.03 -5.53 -0.86
C LEU A 175 -16.35 -6.79 -1.68
N ARG A 176 -16.61 -6.63 -2.98
CA ARG A 176 -16.95 -7.72 -3.90
C ARG A 176 -15.88 -7.86 -4.98
N SER A 177 -15.61 -9.08 -5.43
CA SER A 177 -14.61 -9.36 -6.47
C SER A 177 -14.86 -8.57 -7.78
N ALA A 178 -16.14 -8.32 -8.11
CA ALA A 178 -16.54 -7.52 -9.26
C ALA A 178 -16.10 -6.05 -9.21
N ASP A 179 -15.90 -5.51 -8.01
CA ASP A 179 -15.42 -4.13 -7.80
C ASP A 179 -13.91 -4.03 -8.08
N PHE A 180 -13.18 -5.13 -7.95
CA PHE A 180 -11.73 -5.18 -8.14
C PHE A 180 -11.33 -5.40 -9.60
N THR A 181 -12.08 -6.24 -10.35
CA THR A 181 -11.69 -6.67 -11.70
C THR A 181 -12.86 -7.25 -12.48
N ASP A 182 -12.79 -7.20 -13.81
CA ASP A 182 -13.68 -7.94 -14.73
C ASP A 182 -13.09 -9.28 -15.16
N GLU A 183 -11.80 -9.52 -14.93
CA GLU A 183 -11.17 -10.78 -15.31
C GLU A 183 -11.69 -11.96 -14.48
N ALA A 184 -12.33 -12.92 -15.14
CA ALA A 184 -12.94 -14.08 -14.48
C ALA A 184 -11.94 -14.88 -13.62
N ARG A 185 -10.69 -15.02 -14.06
CA ARG A 185 -9.62 -15.72 -13.34
C ARG A 185 -9.30 -15.01 -12.02
N HIS A 186 -9.14 -13.68 -12.02
CA HIS A 186 -8.85 -12.91 -10.83
C HIS A 186 -10.06 -12.85 -9.89
N ARG A 187 -11.28 -12.74 -10.43
CA ARG A 187 -12.51 -12.82 -9.62
C ARG A 187 -12.61 -14.16 -8.90
N HIS A 188 -12.40 -15.28 -9.65
CA HIS A 188 -12.40 -16.60 -9.05
C HIS A 188 -11.34 -16.74 -7.95
N PHE A 189 -10.14 -16.20 -8.15
CA PHE A 189 -9.10 -16.19 -7.12
C PHE A 189 -9.54 -15.39 -5.89
N ILE A 190 -10.05 -14.16 -6.08
CA ILE A 190 -10.52 -13.30 -4.98
C ILE A 190 -11.61 -14.00 -4.16
N ASP A 191 -12.60 -14.61 -4.84
CA ASP A 191 -13.74 -15.24 -4.18
C ASP A 191 -13.35 -16.48 -3.35
N ASN A 192 -12.27 -17.18 -3.72
CA ASN A 192 -11.80 -18.41 -3.11
C ASN A 192 -10.50 -18.26 -2.29
N ASP A 193 -10.06 -17.05 -2.05
CA ASP A 193 -8.85 -16.78 -1.28
C ASP A 193 -9.12 -16.89 0.23
N ASP A 194 -8.65 -17.97 0.85
CA ASP A 194 -8.79 -18.24 2.28
C ASP A 194 -7.91 -17.33 3.16
N LEU A 195 -6.91 -16.67 2.56
CA LEU A 195 -6.03 -15.74 3.25
C LEU A 195 -6.56 -14.30 3.25
N ALA A 196 -7.60 -14.02 2.47
CA ALA A 196 -8.20 -12.69 2.40
C ALA A 196 -8.92 -12.32 3.72
N VAL A 197 -8.70 -11.11 4.20
CA VAL A 197 -9.39 -10.54 5.38
C VAL A 197 -10.60 -9.74 4.91
N ARG A 198 -11.77 -10.40 4.84
CA ARG A 198 -13.02 -9.76 4.38
C ARG A 198 -13.76 -9.03 5.48
N LEU A 199 -13.60 -9.50 6.70
CA LEU A 199 -14.29 -8.99 7.87
C LEU A 199 -13.27 -8.46 8.88
N LEU A 200 -13.61 -7.38 9.57
CA LEU A 200 -12.85 -6.87 10.72
C LEU A 200 -13.77 -6.77 11.93
N THR A 201 -13.19 -6.86 13.13
CA THR A 201 -13.92 -6.50 14.33
C THR A 201 -14.34 -5.03 14.29
N ARG A 202 -15.49 -4.71 14.87
CA ARG A 202 -15.99 -3.32 14.91
C ARG A 202 -15.00 -2.38 15.59
N ARG A 203 -14.31 -2.83 16.65
CA ARG A 203 -13.25 -2.06 17.33
C ARG A 203 -12.07 -1.73 16.43
N SER A 204 -11.77 -2.52 15.40
CA SER A 204 -10.71 -2.23 14.43
C SER A 204 -10.95 -0.91 13.67
N ARG A 205 -12.20 -0.44 13.58
CA ARG A 205 -12.52 0.85 12.97
C ARG A 205 -11.99 2.03 13.80
N ALA A 206 -11.87 1.88 15.13
CA ALA A 206 -11.21 2.87 15.97
C ALA A 206 -9.74 3.05 15.58
N THR A 207 -9.03 1.95 15.29
CA THR A 207 -7.65 2.01 14.77
C THR A 207 -7.58 2.71 13.42
N LEU A 208 -8.51 2.40 12.49
CA LEU A 208 -8.57 3.10 11.20
C LEU A 208 -8.78 4.61 11.37
N LEU A 209 -9.67 5.01 12.26
CA LEU A 209 -9.92 6.42 12.56
C LEU A 209 -8.70 7.12 13.17
N GLN A 210 -7.97 6.44 14.08
CA GLN A 210 -6.74 6.96 14.66
C GLN A 210 -5.66 7.19 13.60
N LEU A 211 -5.48 6.24 12.68
CA LEU A 211 -4.55 6.37 11.57
C LEU A 211 -4.94 7.51 10.62
N GLU A 212 -6.22 7.64 10.28
CA GLU A 212 -6.69 8.76 9.45
C GLU A 212 -6.43 10.13 10.09
N ARG A 213 -6.58 10.25 11.40
CA ARG A 213 -6.31 11.52 12.13
C ARG A 213 -4.86 11.97 11.99
N MET A 214 -3.90 11.07 11.82
CA MET A 214 -2.48 11.42 11.73
C MET A 214 -2.17 12.26 10.49
N TYR A 215 -2.91 12.07 9.39
CA TYR A 215 -2.68 12.80 8.14
C TYR A 215 -3.81 13.75 7.74
N THR A 216 -5.00 13.62 8.33
CA THR A 216 -6.08 14.61 8.15
C THR A 216 -5.90 15.84 9.05
N VAL A 217 -5.25 15.65 10.21
CA VAL A 217 -4.85 16.72 11.13
C VAL A 217 -3.38 16.53 11.49
N PRO A 218 -2.46 16.73 10.53
CA PRO A 218 -1.05 16.39 10.70
C PRO A 218 -0.37 17.30 11.73
N GLN A 219 0.49 16.70 12.57
CA GLN A 219 1.32 17.40 13.54
C GLN A 219 2.71 17.75 12.99
N ARG A 220 3.07 17.27 11.80
CA ARG A 220 4.34 17.55 11.13
C ARG A 220 4.15 17.75 9.64
N THR A 221 5.05 18.53 9.05
CA THR A 221 5.14 18.65 7.59
C THR A 221 5.80 17.39 7.01
N LEU A 222 5.28 16.84 5.94
CA LEU A 222 5.93 15.77 5.20
C LEU A 222 7.26 16.24 4.61
N PRO A 223 8.26 15.34 4.49
CA PRO A 223 9.40 15.61 3.64
C PRO A 223 8.95 15.98 2.22
N SER A 224 9.64 16.93 1.58
CA SER A 224 9.41 17.23 0.17
C SER A 224 9.95 16.07 -0.68
N VAL A 225 9.11 15.11 -0.98
CA VAL A 225 9.43 14.00 -1.88
C VAL A 225 8.39 13.98 -3.00
N PRO A 226 8.76 13.62 -4.23
CA PRO A 226 7.81 13.43 -5.31
C PRO A 226 6.70 12.47 -4.91
N ALA A 227 5.45 12.90 -5.10
CA ALA A 227 4.28 12.11 -4.75
C ALA A 227 3.28 12.07 -5.91
N ALA A 228 2.60 10.94 -6.08
CA ALA A 228 1.56 10.78 -7.08
C ALA A 228 0.33 10.06 -6.51
N PHE A 229 -0.86 10.52 -6.90
CA PHE A 229 -2.11 9.78 -6.73
C PHE A 229 -2.47 9.14 -8.07
N VAL A 230 -2.58 7.82 -8.08
CA VAL A 230 -2.84 7.02 -9.27
C VAL A 230 -4.21 6.37 -9.13
N SER A 231 -5.06 6.46 -10.16
CA SER A 231 -6.39 5.84 -10.13
C SER A 231 -6.85 5.38 -11.51
N GLY A 232 -7.97 4.67 -11.54
CA GLY A 232 -8.81 4.56 -12.72
C GLY A 232 -9.51 5.89 -13.04
N ILE A 233 -10.32 5.89 -14.11
CA ILE A 233 -11.21 7.02 -14.46
C ILE A 233 -12.39 7.14 -13.49
N SER A 234 -12.75 6.04 -12.83
CA SER A 234 -13.68 5.94 -11.74
C SER A 234 -13.27 4.79 -10.83
N ASP A 235 -13.87 4.69 -9.65
CA ASP A 235 -13.57 3.64 -8.67
C ASP A 235 -14.86 3.27 -7.91
N PRO A 236 -15.25 1.98 -7.87
CA PRO A 236 -16.50 1.57 -7.22
C PRO A 236 -16.41 1.52 -5.69
N ILE A 237 -15.20 1.65 -5.11
CA ILE A 237 -14.95 1.52 -3.65
C ILE A 237 -14.53 2.86 -3.03
N VAL A 238 -13.69 3.61 -3.73
CA VAL A 238 -13.11 4.87 -3.25
C VAL A 238 -13.77 6.05 -3.94
N ASP A 239 -14.23 7.04 -3.16
CA ASP A 239 -14.56 8.35 -3.69
C ASP A 239 -13.25 9.05 -4.09
N LEU A 240 -12.99 9.08 -5.42
CA LEU A 240 -11.75 9.61 -5.95
C LEU A 240 -11.60 11.13 -5.69
N ASP A 241 -12.70 11.87 -5.72
CA ASP A 241 -12.66 13.32 -5.50
C ASP A 241 -12.24 13.64 -4.05
N ASP A 242 -12.81 12.93 -3.08
CA ASP A 242 -12.45 13.08 -1.66
C ASP A 242 -11.01 12.63 -1.38
N ALA A 243 -10.61 11.50 -1.95
CA ALA A 243 -9.27 10.96 -1.78
C ALA A 243 -8.20 11.88 -2.42
N GLN A 244 -8.44 12.39 -3.64
CA GLN A 244 -7.55 13.32 -4.33
C GLN A 244 -7.45 14.66 -3.59
N ARG A 245 -8.56 15.21 -3.11
CA ARG A 245 -8.53 16.42 -2.27
C ARG A 245 -7.69 16.23 -1.01
N THR A 246 -7.80 15.07 -0.37
CA THR A 246 -6.99 14.75 0.82
C THR A 246 -5.52 14.60 0.45
N PHE A 247 -5.20 13.91 -0.63
CA PHE A 247 -3.84 13.78 -1.16
C PHE A 247 -3.20 15.16 -1.46
N LEU A 248 -3.90 16.02 -2.19
CA LEU A 248 -3.40 17.36 -2.53
C LEU A 248 -3.16 18.22 -1.29
N ARG A 249 -3.98 18.08 -0.24
CA ARG A 249 -3.71 18.76 1.05
C ARG A 249 -2.45 18.24 1.73
N MET A 250 -2.25 16.91 1.75
CA MET A 250 -1.05 16.30 2.37
C MET A 250 0.24 16.71 1.66
N THR A 251 0.20 16.87 0.33
CA THR A 251 1.35 17.24 -0.51
C THR A 251 1.46 18.74 -0.76
N ALA A 252 0.70 19.56 -0.05
CA ALA A 252 0.62 21.01 -0.28
C ALA A 252 0.39 21.39 -1.76
N SER A 253 -0.40 20.58 -2.48
CA SER A 253 -0.72 20.69 -3.91
C SER A 253 0.47 20.47 -4.87
N ASP A 254 1.56 19.89 -4.37
CA ASP A 254 2.75 19.54 -5.19
C ASP A 254 2.74 18.08 -5.68
N GLY A 255 1.62 17.40 -5.53
CA GLY A 255 1.44 16.01 -5.96
C GLY A 255 0.88 15.88 -7.38
N ALA A 256 1.34 14.86 -8.12
CA ALA A 256 0.81 14.53 -9.44
C ALA A 256 -0.48 13.69 -9.34
N LEU A 257 -1.45 13.93 -10.24
CA LEU A 257 -2.63 13.08 -10.42
C LEU A 257 -2.49 12.31 -11.74
N ILE A 258 -2.53 10.98 -11.67
CA ILE A 258 -2.34 10.08 -12.82
C ILE A 258 -3.59 9.20 -12.96
N GLN A 259 -4.18 9.16 -14.15
CA GLN A 259 -5.34 8.33 -14.42
C GLN A 259 -5.04 7.28 -15.51
N PHE A 260 -5.47 6.06 -15.26
CA PHE A 260 -5.46 4.96 -16.22
C PHE A 260 -6.89 4.65 -16.69
N ALA A 261 -7.02 4.20 -17.93
CA ALA A 261 -8.32 3.90 -18.55
C ALA A 261 -8.90 2.57 -18.01
N THR A 262 -9.38 2.59 -16.79
CA THR A 262 -10.12 1.50 -16.13
C THR A 262 -11.12 2.08 -15.13
N ASP A 263 -12.20 1.36 -14.85
CA ASP A 263 -13.22 1.67 -13.85
C ASP A 263 -13.18 0.70 -12.65
N LYS A 264 -12.10 -0.08 -12.53
CA LYS A 264 -11.92 -1.08 -11.47
C LYS A 264 -10.98 -0.58 -10.38
N HIS A 265 -11.27 -1.01 -9.16
CA HIS A 265 -10.52 -0.60 -7.98
C HIS A 265 -9.08 -1.15 -7.97
N TYR A 266 -8.87 -2.42 -8.40
CA TYR A 266 -7.56 -3.06 -8.33
C TYR A 266 -6.87 -3.02 -9.69
N LEU A 267 -6.20 -1.91 -10.00
CA LEU A 267 -5.56 -1.65 -11.29
C LEU A 267 -4.61 -2.79 -11.74
N PHE A 268 -4.00 -3.49 -10.78
CA PHE A 268 -3.11 -4.61 -11.07
C PHE A 268 -3.83 -5.87 -11.61
N TYR A 269 -5.15 -5.95 -11.50
CA TYR A 269 -5.97 -7.03 -12.06
C TYR A 269 -6.78 -6.58 -13.28
N THR A 270 -6.27 -5.58 -13.99
CA THR A 270 -6.84 -5.05 -15.23
C THR A 270 -5.78 -5.01 -16.33
N ASP A 271 -6.19 -4.68 -17.54
CA ASP A 271 -5.31 -4.53 -18.70
C ASP A 271 -4.33 -3.34 -18.60
N VAL A 272 -4.51 -2.45 -17.63
CA VAL A 272 -3.56 -1.35 -17.38
C VAL A 272 -2.35 -1.77 -16.53
N ARG A 273 -2.33 -2.99 -15.97
CA ARG A 273 -1.28 -3.49 -15.06
C ARG A 273 0.13 -3.21 -15.55
N ALA A 274 0.46 -3.64 -16.77
CA ALA A 274 1.80 -3.50 -17.30
C ALA A 274 2.23 -2.02 -17.38
N ARG A 275 1.34 -1.16 -17.87
CA ARG A 275 1.59 0.29 -17.94
C ARG A 275 1.77 0.93 -16.56
N LEU A 276 0.99 0.48 -15.57
CA LEU A 276 1.11 0.96 -14.19
C LEU A 276 2.45 0.55 -13.58
N VAL A 277 2.87 -0.71 -13.77
CA VAL A 277 4.16 -1.21 -13.28
C VAL A 277 5.32 -0.49 -13.96
N ASP A 278 5.28 -0.29 -15.28
CA ASP A 278 6.31 0.42 -16.03
C ASP A 278 6.41 1.88 -15.58
N TRP A 279 5.26 2.55 -15.41
CA TRP A 279 5.22 3.92 -14.92
C TRP A 279 5.79 4.02 -13.49
N ALA A 280 5.37 3.17 -12.57
CA ALA A 280 5.83 3.19 -11.18
C ALA A 280 7.33 2.86 -11.07
N SER A 281 7.82 1.93 -11.91
CA SER A 281 9.26 1.63 -12.02
C SER A 281 10.04 2.85 -12.50
N ALA A 282 9.60 3.50 -13.58
CA ALA A 282 10.26 4.71 -14.11
C ALA A 282 10.22 5.86 -13.08
N PHE A 283 9.07 6.06 -12.40
CA PHE A 283 8.93 7.07 -11.35
C PHE A 283 9.92 6.84 -10.21
N THR A 284 10.11 5.58 -9.78
CA THR A 284 11.10 5.21 -8.76
C THR A 284 12.54 5.45 -9.24
N LEU A 285 12.88 5.04 -10.46
CA LEU A 285 14.23 5.15 -11.00
C LEU A 285 14.68 6.61 -11.20
N LEU A 286 13.76 7.50 -11.56
CA LEU A 286 14.04 8.93 -11.71
C LEU A 286 14.58 9.56 -10.41
N GLN A 287 14.13 9.08 -9.23
CA GLN A 287 14.61 9.59 -7.95
C GLN A 287 16.09 9.28 -7.68
N GLY A 288 16.65 8.27 -8.34
CA GLY A 288 18.07 7.96 -8.28
C GLY A 288 18.95 8.89 -9.12
N LEU A 289 18.38 9.53 -10.14
CA LEU A 289 19.14 10.43 -11.03
C LEU A 289 19.43 11.77 -10.36
N ASP A 290 18.49 12.30 -9.60
CA ASP A 290 18.63 13.60 -8.92
C ASP A 290 19.66 13.57 -7.79
N ARG A 291 20.04 12.36 -7.31
CA ARG A 291 21.07 12.18 -6.27
C ARG A 291 22.50 12.33 -6.79
N ASN A 292 22.69 12.17 -8.10
CA ASN A 292 24.01 12.19 -8.76
C ASN A 292 24.25 13.50 -9.50
N ALA A 293 23.35 14.44 -9.42
CA ALA A 293 23.44 15.79 -10.00
C ALA A 293 23.80 16.83 -8.93
#